data_080da8de579f5cf274852c1aa09fedfd
#
_entry.id   080da8de579f5cf274852c1aa09fedfd
#
_cell.length_a   1.000
_cell.length_b   1.000
_cell.length_c   1.000
_cell.angle_alpha   90.00
_cell.angle_beta   90.00
_cell.angle_gamma   90.00
#
_symmetry.space_group_name_H-M   'P 1'
#
loop_
_entity.id
_entity.type
_entity.pdbx_description
1 polymer ?
#
loop_
_entity_poly.entity_id
_entity_poly.type
_entity_poly.pdbx_seq_one_letter_code
_entity_poly.pdbx_strand_id
1 'polypeptide(L)'
;MNDILAMYITYFDPLVKEAYQTKTTNLIAGTTVRSGEKGEDARFAKSGKFIAQALVPGAIGVPQQMGYAPVTATVKDVYVDFVIEYRNAPKLNIDEARVNTDNAVYALNRAIGQEIIDQLNAGYDSVNMLLDHHADPMSTDILSEAKGLLRNNAVPMDNLTLVGPATMQEDMEDDTTWTNFLTNDYRPLVTGSEVKTWMGVKWEFVPANQPDYKLPAGANGGVLAFLFDKAAVGTFIGKLREVHVADAPQYHGYYHSFWCSTGSVVIDDKGVVAIELAA
;
A
#
# COMPACT_ATOMS: atom_id res chain seq x y z
N MET A 1 33.68 -4.83 -49.45
CA MET A 1 33.08 -3.60 -48.87
C MET A 1 33.19 -3.74 -47.38
N ASN A 2 34.22 -3.08 -46.78
CA ASN A 2 34.46 -3.17 -45.36
C ASN A 2 33.36 -2.42 -44.64
N ASP A 3 32.65 -3.13 -43.79
CA ASP A 3 31.55 -2.61 -43.03
C ASP A 3 32.08 -1.68 -41.92
N ILE A 4 32.33 -0.43 -42.31
CA ILE A 4 32.76 0.63 -41.38
C ILE A 4 31.66 0.95 -40.36
N LEU A 5 30.45 0.52 -40.61
CA LEU A 5 29.30 0.65 -39.69
C LEU A 5 29.47 -0.10 -38.36
N ALA A 6 30.30 -1.14 -38.33
CA ALA A 6 30.60 -1.87 -37.10
C ALA A 6 31.60 -1.14 -36.15
N MET A 7 32.20 -0.03 -36.63
CA MET A 7 33.15 0.76 -35.81
C MET A 7 32.52 1.98 -35.15
N TYR A 8 31.25 2.28 -35.37
CA TYR A 8 30.58 3.31 -34.62
C TYR A 8 30.21 2.75 -33.25
N ILE A 9 31.02 3.09 -32.25
CA ILE A 9 30.62 2.97 -30.85
C ILE A 9 29.42 3.90 -30.70
N THR A 10 28.23 3.32 -30.59
CA THR A 10 27.04 4.08 -30.22
C THR A 10 27.30 4.61 -28.81
N TYR A 11 27.52 5.91 -28.70
CA TYR A 11 27.60 6.58 -27.40
C TYR A 11 26.25 6.43 -26.74
N PHE A 12 26.10 5.47 -25.85
CA PHE A 12 24.94 5.40 -24.97
C PHE A 12 25.07 6.54 -23.98
N ASP A 13 24.01 7.32 -23.84
CA ASP A 13 23.89 8.29 -22.76
C ASP A 13 24.18 7.56 -21.43
N PRO A 14 25.16 7.99 -20.61
CA PRO A 14 25.47 7.35 -19.34
C PRO A 14 24.32 7.44 -18.33
N LEU A 15 23.26 8.23 -18.64
CA LEU A 15 22.06 8.33 -17.86
C LEU A 15 21.00 7.35 -18.41
N VAL A 16 20.94 6.14 -17.84
CA VAL A 16 19.79 5.26 -18.07
C VAL A 16 18.57 5.89 -17.43
N LYS A 17 17.60 6.24 -18.26
CA LYS A 17 16.27 6.62 -17.78
C LYS A 17 15.52 5.35 -17.45
N GLU A 18 15.30 5.12 -16.17
CA GLU A 18 14.41 4.05 -15.70
C GLU A 18 13.00 4.26 -16.25
N ALA A 19 12.31 3.16 -16.56
CA ALA A 19 10.89 3.23 -16.88
C ALA A 19 10.11 3.82 -15.69
N TYR A 20 9.08 4.60 -15.97
CA TYR A 20 8.21 5.13 -14.92
C TYR A 20 7.55 3.98 -14.16
N GLN A 21 7.72 3.98 -12.86
CA GLN A 21 7.17 2.98 -11.95
C GLN A 21 6.97 3.56 -10.54
N THR A 22 6.06 3.00 -9.77
CA THR A 22 5.91 3.35 -8.36
C THR A 22 7.13 2.87 -7.60
N LYS A 23 7.89 3.81 -7.04
CA LYS A 23 9.16 3.52 -6.35
C LYS A 23 8.96 3.15 -4.89
N THR A 24 7.99 3.77 -4.24
CA THR A 24 7.69 3.58 -2.82
C THR A 24 6.18 3.58 -2.62
N THR A 25 5.71 2.84 -1.61
CA THR A 25 4.34 2.92 -1.13
C THR A 25 4.33 3.42 0.31
N ASN A 26 3.43 4.35 0.62
CA ASN A 26 3.24 4.87 1.97
C ASN A 26 2.26 3.99 2.78
N LEU A 27 1.67 2.96 2.19
CA LEU A 27 0.70 2.08 2.85
C LEU A 27 1.27 1.42 4.10
N ILE A 28 2.56 1.04 4.07
CA ILE A 28 3.25 0.47 5.24
C ILE A 28 3.16 1.41 6.45
N ALA A 29 3.34 2.72 6.25
CA ALA A 29 3.23 3.72 7.31
C ALA A 29 1.79 3.90 7.81
N GLY A 30 0.81 3.57 6.97
CA GLY A 30 -0.63 3.57 7.28
C GLY A 30 -1.12 2.36 8.07
N THR A 31 -0.28 1.35 8.31
CA THR A 31 -0.62 0.12 9.05
C THR A 31 0.13 -0.01 10.37
N THR A 32 -0.27 -0.95 11.22
CA THR A 32 0.47 -1.34 12.42
C THR A 32 1.54 -2.35 12.03
N VAL A 33 2.79 -1.89 11.96
CA VAL A 33 3.92 -2.71 11.50
C VAL A 33 4.56 -3.48 12.67
N ARG A 34 4.77 -4.78 12.47
CA ARG A 34 5.67 -5.62 13.26
C ARG A 34 6.83 -6.05 12.39
N SER A 35 8.06 -5.86 12.85
CA SER A 35 9.26 -6.20 12.11
C SER A 35 10.27 -6.96 12.96
N GLY A 36 11.09 -7.81 12.31
CA GLY A 36 12.22 -8.48 12.93
C GLY A 36 11.89 -9.73 13.75
N GLU A 37 10.64 -10.14 13.83
CA GLU A 37 10.24 -11.39 14.48
C GLU A 37 10.48 -12.58 13.54
N LYS A 38 10.78 -13.76 14.11
CA LYS A 38 10.93 -15.01 13.35
C LYS A 38 9.66 -15.82 13.49
N GLY A 39 9.08 -16.29 12.39
CA GLY A 39 7.91 -17.17 12.42
C GLY A 39 7.23 -17.23 11.06
N GLU A 40 6.47 -18.28 10.82
CA GLU A 40 5.62 -18.47 9.64
C GLU A 40 4.33 -17.63 9.74
N ASP A 41 3.91 -17.31 10.97
CA ASP A 41 2.69 -16.56 11.25
C ASP A 41 2.97 -15.37 12.17
N ALA A 42 2.41 -14.22 11.82
CA ALA A 42 2.38 -13.07 12.71
C ALA A 42 1.00 -12.93 13.36
N ARG A 43 0.97 -12.91 14.70
CA ARG A 43 -0.28 -12.82 15.46
C ARG A 43 -0.50 -11.42 15.98
N PHE A 44 -1.66 -10.86 15.67
CA PHE A 44 -2.16 -9.61 16.21
C PHE A 44 -3.30 -9.92 17.18
N ALA A 45 -3.33 -9.27 18.35
CA ALA A 45 -4.37 -9.49 19.34
C ALA A 45 -5.44 -8.40 19.25
N LYS A 46 -6.68 -8.79 19.01
CA LYS A 46 -7.85 -7.91 19.16
C LYS A 46 -8.42 -8.11 20.56
N SER A 47 -8.53 -7.04 21.37
CA SER A 47 -9.16 -7.08 22.68
C SER A 47 -10.65 -6.75 22.60
N GLY A 48 -11.43 -7.37 23.48
CA GLY A 48 -12.84 -7.00 23.66
C GLY A 48 -13.01 -5.62 24.30
N LYS A 49 -14.25 -5.26 24.59
CA LYS A 49 -14.60 -3.98 25.26
C LYS A 49 -15.17 -4.29 26.63
N PHE A 50 -14.82 -3.47 27.65
CA PHE A 50 -15.53 -3.44 28.93
C PHE A 50 -16.75 -2.55 28.83
N ILE A 51 -17.82 -2.94 29.53
CA ILE A 51 -19.01 -2.14 29.68
C ILE A 51 -19.09 -1.67 31.14
N ALA A 52 -19.15 -0.37 31.36
CA ALA A 52 -19.33 0.17 32.66
C ALA A 52 -20.69 -0.25 33.24
N GLN A 53 -20.68 -0.79 34.45
CA GLN A 53 -21.90 -1.21 35.18
C GLN A 53 -22.18 -0.23 36.31
N ALA A 54 -23.46 0.12 36.49
CA ALA A 54 -23.88 0.91 37.61
C ALA A 54 -23.82 0.05 38.89
N LEU A 55 -23.13 0.54 39.93
CA LEU A 55 -23.06 -0.12 41.22
C LEU A 55 -24.15 0.47 42.15
N VAL A 56 -25.00 -0.39 42.70
CA VAL A 56 -25.95 0.00 43.71
C VAL A 56 -25.22 0.10 45.07
N PRO A 57 -25.47 1.13 45.90
CA PRO A 57 -24.85 1.24 47.24
C PRO A 57 -25.02 -0.05 48.03
N GLY A 58 -23.88 -0.62 48.51
CA GLY A 58 -23.86 -1.87 49.27
C GLY A 58 -23.79 -3.15 48.46
N ALA A 59 -23.83 -3.09 47.11
CA ALA A 59 -23.63 -4.24 46.25
C ALA A 59 -22.13 -4.47 45.97
N ILE A 60 -21.79 -5.75 45.74
CA ILE A 60 -20.43 -6.15 45.32
C ILE A 60 -20.37 -6.10 43.77
N GLY A 61 -19.39 -5.41 43.25
CA GLY A 61 -19.16 -5.36 41.79
C GLY A 61 -18.80 -6.74 41.20
N VAL A 62 -19.38 -7.09 40.08
CA VAL A 62 -19.07 -8.34 39.36
C VAL A 62 -17.90 -8.07 38.40
N PRO A 63 -16.75 -8.77 38.58
CA PRO A 63 -15.61 -8.60 37.65
C PRO A 63 -15.96 -9.09 36.27
N GLN A 64 -15.63 -8.30 35.24
CA GLN A 64 -15.72 -8.67 33.83
C GLN A 64 -14.38 -9.21 33.36
N GLN A 65 -14.41 -10.26 32.57
CA GLN A 65 -13.22 -10.77 31.88
C GLN A 65 -13.16 -10.25 30.45
N MET A 66 -12.02 -9.71 30.04
CA MET A 66 -11.79 -9.28 28.67
C MET A 66 -11.45 -10.51 27.80
N GLY A 67 -12.20 -10.71 26.72
CA GLY A 67 -11.84 -11.68 25.70
C GLY A 67 -10.73 -11.15 24.79
N TYR A 68 -9.78 -12.00 24.45
CA TYR A 68 -8.75 -11.73 23.46
C TYR A 68 -8.93 -12.67 22.28
N ALA A 69 -9.05 -12.12 21.07
CA ALA A 69 -9.09 -12.89 19.85
C ALA A 69 -7.78 -12.65 19.06
N PRO A 70 -6.93 -13.67 18.87
CA PRO A 70 -5.77 -13.54 18.00
C PRO A 70 -6.21 -13.53 16.55
N VAL A 71 -5.71 -12.57 15.78
CA VAL A 71 -5.83 -12.51 14.32
C VAL A 71 -4.46 -12.81 13.74
N THR A 72 -4.39 -13.77 12.82
CA THR A 72 -3.11 -14.27 12.30
C THR A 72 -2.93 -13.79 10.85
N ALA A 73 -1.78 -13.18 10.58
CA ALA A 73 -1.32 -12.87 9.24
C ALA A 73 -0.43 -14.02 8.74
N THR A 74 -0.77 -14.62 7.61
CA THR A 74 0.09 -15.60 6.94
C THR A 74 1.23 -14.90 6.26
N VAL A 75 2.45 -15.32 6.55
CA VAL A 75 3.66 -14.75 5.96
C VAL A 75 3.94 -15.40 4.61
N LYS A 76 4.25 -14.59 3.61
CA LYS A 76 4.65 -15.00 2.26
C LYS A 76 6.04 -14.48 1.96
N ASP A 77 6.84 -15.29 1.29
CA ASP A 77 8.16 -14.87 0.81
C ASP A 77 8.03 -14.36 -0.62
N VAL A 78 8.49 -13.13 -0.83
CA VAL A 78 8.52 -12.47 -2.13
C VAL A 78 9.97 -12.25 -2.52
N TYR A 79 10.32 -12.57 -3.76
CA TYR A 79 11.70 -12.47 -4.24
C TYR A 79 11.77 -11.86 -5.65
N VAL A 80 12.92 -11.28 -5.95
CA VAL A 80 13.29 -10.79 -7.27
C VAL A 80 14.71 -11.25 -7.54
N ASP A 81 14.89 -12.04 -8.58
CA ASP A 81 16.16 -12.62 -8.97
C ASP A 81 16.59 -12.10 -10.34
N PHE A 82 17.88 -11.79 -10.49
CA PHE A 82 18.45 -11.44 -11.78
C PHE A 82 19.93 -11.87 -11.87
N VAL A 83 20.43 -11.97 -13.09
CA VAL A 83 21.81 -12.32 -13.38
C VAL A 83 22.47 -11.17 -14.10
N ILE A 84 23.71 -10.82 -13.69
CA ILE A 84 24.57 -9.88 -14.39
C ILE A 84 25.69 -10.67 -15.03
N GLU A 85 25.74 -10.68 -16.36
CA GLU A 85 26.77 -11.41 -17.10
C GLU A 85 28.12 -10.69 -17.05
N TYR A 86 29.23 -11.44 -16.86
CA TYR A 86 30.58 -10.89 -16.87
C TYR A 86 30.93 -10.17 -18.19
N ARG A 87 30.32 -10.62 -19.30
CA ARG A 87 30.60 -10.09 -20.65
C ARG A 87 29.98 -8.73 -20.90
N ASN A 88 28.99 -8.34 -20.11
CA ASN A 88 28.26 -7.10 -20.30
C ASN A 88 28.95 -5.93 -19.61
N ALA A 89 29.57 -6.16 -18.45
CA ALA A 89 30.27 -5.12 -17.68
C ALA A 89 31.26 -4.27 -18.51
N PRO A 90 32.14 -4.86 -19.36
CA PRO A 90 33.07 -4.07 -20.18
C PRO A 90 32.43 -3.42 -21.41
N LYS A 91 31.21 -3.79 -21.77
CA LYS A 91 30.51 -3.29 -22.98
C LYS A 91 29.50 -2.18 -22.64
N LEU A 92 29.03 -2.15 -21.41
CA LEU A 92 28.05 -1.18 -20.96
C LEU A 92 28.75 -0.05 -20.22
N ASN A 93 28.48 1.17 -20.62
CA ASN A 93 28.92 2.37 -19.89
C ASN A 93 27.95 2.75 -18.77
N ILE A 94 27.30 1.74 -18.17
CA ILE A 94 26.22 1.89 -17.19
C ILE A 94 26.50 0.95 -16.04
N ASP A 95 26.25 1.39 -14.82
CA ASP A 95 26.25 0.53 -13.63
C ASP A 95 24.95 -0.30 -13.61
N GLU A 96 24.96 -1.42 -14.36
CA GLU A 96 23.85 -2.36 -14.47
C GLU A 96 23.45 -2.92 -13.10
N ALA A 97 24.41 -3.15 -12.22
CA ALA A 97 24.18 -3.70 -10.89
C ALA A 97 23.33 -2.72 -10.05
N ARG A 98 23.65 -1.43 -10.09
CA ARG A 98 22.90 -0.41 -9.35
C ARG A 98 21.49 -0.26 -9.88
N VAL A 99 21.32 -0.16 -11.19
CA VAL A 99 19.99 0.02 -11.81
C VAL A 99 19.08 -1.18 -11.52
N ASN A 100 19.60 -2.39 -11.66
CA ASN A 100 18.83 -3.61 -11.39
C ASN A 100 18.50 -3.75 -9.90
N THR A 101 19.42 -3.36 -9.01
CA THR A 101 19.20 -3.35 -7.56
C THR A 101 18.07 -2.37 -7.19
N ASP A 102 18.10 -1.15 -7.71
CA ASP A 102 17.06 -0.16 -7.45
C ASP A 102 15.69 -0.65 -7.94
N ASN A 103 15.65 -1.23 -9.15
CA ASN A 103 14.42 -1.81 -9.70
C ASN A 103 13.88 -2.99 -8.86
N ALA A 104 14.77 -3.85 -8.37
CA ALA A 104 14.38 -4.97 -7.49
C ALA A 104 13.76 -4.46 -6.16
N VAL A 105 14.37 -3.42 -5.57
CA VAL A 105 13.85 -2.79 -4.36
C VAL A 105 12.47 -2.17 -4.60
N TYR A 106 12.25 -1.52 -5.74
CA TYR A 106 10.94 -0.94 -6.09
C TYR A 106 9.89 -2.03 -6.28
N ALA A 107 10.24 -3.14 -6.95
CA ALA A 107 9.35 -4.28 -7.12
C ALA A 107 8.93 -4.91 -5.78
N LEU A 108 9.87 -5.09 -4.85
CA LEU A 108 9.56 -5.59 -3.50
C LEU A 108 8.66 -4.63 -2.71
N ASN A 109 8.88 -3.32 -2.81
CA ASN A 109 8.01 -2.33 -2.17
C ASN A 109 6.57 -2.42 -2.70
N ARG A 110 6.39 -2.55 -4.03
CA ARG A 110 5.07 -2.72 -4.64
C ARG A 110 4.40 -4.01 -4.20
N ALA A 111 5.16 -5.11 -4.11
CA ALA A 111 4.63 -6.39 -3.65
C ALA A 111 4.12 -6.33 -2.19
N ILE A 112 4.83 -5.62 -1.30
CA ILE A 112 4.35 -5.38 0.07
C ILE A 112 3.06 -4.54 0.05
N GLY A 113 3.03 -3.47 -0.76
CA GLY A 113 1.83 -2.65 -0.93
C GLY A 113 0.64 -3.44 -1.47
N GLN A 114 0.87 -4.31 -2.46
CA GLN A 114 -0.16 -5.17 -3.04
C GLN A 114 -0.72 -6.16 -2.00
N GLU A 115 0.15 -6.75 -1.17
CA GLU A 115 -0.31 -7.65 -0.09
C GLU A 115 -1.24 -6.92 0.89
N ILE A 116 -0.96 -5.65 1.22
CA ILE A 116 -1.85 -4.85 2.07
C ILE A 116 -3.21 -4.64 1.39
N ILE A 117 -3.22 -4.27 0.11
CA ILE A 117 -4.46 -4.06 -0.67
C ILE A 117 -5.27 -5.35 -0.76
N ASP A 118 -4.63 -6.49 -1.03
CA ASP A 118 -5.29 -7.78 -1.14
C ASP A 118 -5.94 -8.19 0.20
N GLN A 119 -5.28 -7.91 1.32
CA GLN A 119 -5.83 -8.19 2.65
C GLN A 119 -6.94 -7.21 3.05
N LEU A 120 -6.87 -5.95 2.63
CA LEU A 120 -7.98 -5.00 2.79
C LEU A 120 -9.22 -5.52 2.05
N ASN A 121 -9.04 -5.99 0.81
CA ASN A 121 -10.12 -6.55 0.00
C ASN A 121 -10.70 -7.86 0.58
N ALA A 122 -9.87 -8.67 1.23
CA ALA A 122 -10.32 -9.94 1.82
C ALA A 122 -10.99 -9.75 3.19
N GLY A 123 -10.64 -8.68 3.92
CA GLY A 123 -10.97 -8.52 5.34
C GLY A 123 -12.00 -7.44 5.68
N TYR A 124 -12.50 -6.66 4.73
CA TYR A 124 -13.54 -5.67 5.02
C TYR A 124 -14.92 -6.32 5.12
N ASP A 125 -15.82 -5.72 5.89
CA ASP A 125 -17.23 -6.14 5.97
C ASP A 125 -18.00 -5.64 4.75
N SER A 126 -18.22 -6.52 3.77
CA SER A 126 -18.91 -6.19 2.52
C SER A 126 -20.38 -5.84 2.67
N VAL A 127 -20.98 -6.08 3.82
CA VAL A 127 -22.40 -5.80 4.07
C VAL A 127 -22.60 -4.41 4.69
N ASN A 128 -21.74 -4.05 5.66
CA ASN A 128 -21.94 -2.83 6.45
C ASN A 128 -20.92 -1.74 6.17
N MET A 129 -19.78 -2.08 5.54
CA MET A 129 -18.64 -1.19 5.33
C MET A 129 -18.30 -1.01 3.84
N LEU A 130 -19.25 -1.29 2.95
CA LEU A 130 -19.13 -1.01 1.52
C LEU A 130 -20.04 0.18 1.16
N LEU A 131 -19.45 1.18 0.52
CA LEU A 131 -20.16 2.28 -0.14
C LEU A 131 -20.15 2.04 -1.64
N ASP A 132 -21.33 1.92 -2.22
CA ASP A 132 -21.51 1.68 -3.65
C ASP A 132 -21.74 3.01 -4.39
N HIS A 133 -20.67 3.52 -4.97
CA HIS A 133 -20.62 4.70 -5.84
C HIS A 133 -19.99 4.37 -7.20
N HIS A 134 -20.23 3.16 -7.72
CA HIS A 134 -19.62 2.66 -8.95
C HIS A 134 -19.84 3.53 -10.19
N ALA A 135 -20.85 4.40 -10.17
CA ALA A 135 -21.15 5.33 -11.26
C ALA A 135 -20.68 6.76 -10.99
N ASP A 136 -20.18 7.03 -9.76
CA ASP A 136 -19.82 8.38 -9.34
C ASP A 136 -18.30 8.54 -9.25
N PRO A 137 -17.75 9.71 -9.62
CA PRO A 137 -16.38 10.07 -9.33
C PRO A 137 -16.19 10.33 -7.83
N MET A 138 -14.95 10.30 -7.35
CA MET A 138 -14.68 10.61 -5.96
C MET A 138 -15.06 12.06 -5.63
N SER A 139 -15.72 12.27 -4.50
CA SER A 139 -16.15 13.59 -4.02
C SER A 139 -15.95 13.76 -2.52
N THR A 140 -16.03 15.01 -2.05
CA THR A 140 -15.99 15.33 -0.62
C THR A 140 -17.13 14.72 0.16
N ASP A 141 -18.30 14.56 -0.46
CA ASP A 141 -19.47 13.96 0.15
C ASP A 141 -19.27 12.46 0.40
N ILE A 142 -18.74 11.73 -0.59
CA ILE A 142 -18.41 10.29 -0.47
C ILE A 142 -17.37 10.08 0.65
N LEU A 143 -16.34 10.93 0.71
CA LEU A 143 -15.34 10.84 1.79
C LEU A 143 -15.97 11.12 3.17
N SER A 144 -16.89 12.08 3.25
CA SER A 144 -17.60 12.39 4.49
C SER A 144 -18.51 11.25 4.92
N GLU A 145 -19.18 10.57 3.99
CA GLU A 145 -19.99 9.38 4.25
C GLU A 145 -19.14 8.22 4.76
N ALA A 146 -18.01 7.92 4.11
CA ALA A 146 -17.07 6.90 4.55
C ALA A 146 -16.55 7.18 5.98
N LYS A 147 -16.21 8.42 6.28
CA LYS A 147 -15.84 8.83 7.65
C LYS A 147 -16.99 8.72 8.63
N GLY A 148 -18.23 8.91 8.16
CA GLY A 148 -19.44 8.71 8.94
C GLY A 148 -19.59 7.27 9.42
N LEU A 149 -19.36 6.29 8.54
CA LEU A 149 -19.36 4.87 8.90
C LEU A 149 -18.30 4.53 9.96
N LEU A 150 -17.08 5.04 9.80
CA LEU A 150 -16.02 4.84 10.80
C LEU A 150 -16.38 5.46 12.16
N ARG A 151 -16.97 6.67 12.18
CA ARG A 151 -17.42 7.33 13.42
C ARG A 151 -18.52 6.53 14.11
N ASN A 152 -19.48 5.98 13.36
CA ASN A 152 -20.55 5.15 13.90
C ASN A 152 -20.00 3.90 14.61
N ASN A 153 -18.86 3.40 14.15
CA ASN A 153 -18.13 2.29 14.76
C ASN A 153 -17.17 2.71 15.87
N ALA A 154 -17.15 4.00 16.24
CA ALA A 154 -16.24 4.59 17.23
C ALA A 154 -14.75 4.41 16.90
N VAL A 155 -14.39 4.44 15.61
CA VAL A 155 -13.00 4.39 15.12
C VAL A 155 -12.36 5.75 15.32
N PRO A 156 -11.10 5.84 15.83
CA PRO A 156 -10.35 7.09 15.93
C PRO A 156 -10.12 7.71 14.54
N MET A 157 -10.21 9.06 14.46
CA MET A 157 -10.08 9.77 13.18
C MET A 157 -8.67 10.32 12.91
N ASP A 158 -7.71 10.02 13.79
CA ASP A 158 -6.39 10.69 13.77
C ASP A 158 -5.40 10.12 12.76
N ASN A 159 -5.54 8.82 12.42
CA ASN A 159 -4.58 8.10 11.59
C ASN A 159 -5.24 7.36 10.43
N LEU A 160 -6.12 8.04 9.72
CA LEU A 160 -6.80 7.48 8.57
C LEU A 160 -5.89 7.50 7.33
N THR A 161 -5.96 6.43 6.55
CA THR A 161 -5.31 6.30 5.25
C THR A 161 -6.34 5.92 4.22
N LEU A 162 -6.34 6.61 3.09
CA LEU A 162 -7.16 6.30 1.92
C LEU A 162 -6.25 5.83 0.79
N VAL A 163 -6.49 4.64 0.29
CA VAL A 163 -5.86 4.13 -0.93
C VAL A 163 -6.90 4.05 -2.03
N GLY A 164 -6.59 4.63 -3.17
CA GLY A 164 -7.54 4.69 -4.28
C GLY A 164 -6.87 4.86 -5.64
N PRO A 165 -7.64 4.86 -6.73
CA PRO A 165 -7.11 5.03 -8.08
C PRO A 165 -6.49 6.42 -8.25
N ALA A 166 -5.54 6.52 -9.18
CA ALA A 166 -4.89 7.80 -9.48
C ALA A 166 -5.86 8.86 -10.02
N THR A 167 -6.93 8.44 -10.70
CA THR A 167 -8.02 9.31 -11.18
C THR A 167 -8.74 10.05 -10.06
N MET A 168 -8.72 9.50 -8.85
CA MET A 168 -9.37 10.10 -7.68
C MET A 168 -8.87 11.52 -7.36
N GLN A 169 -7.61 11.84 -7.68
CA GLN A 169 -7.10 13.21 -7.52
C GLN A 169 -7.75 14.16 -8.53
N GLU A 170 -7.90 13.73 -9.79
CA GLU A 170 -8.54 14.50 -10.85
C GLU A 170 -10.00 14.77 -10.50
N ASP A 171 -10.73 13.75 -10.04
CA ASP A 171 -12.11 13.88 -9.58
C ASP A 171 -12.25 14.90 -8.44
N MET A 172 -11.32 14.90 -7.50
CA MET A 172 -11.31 15.85 -6.39
C MET A 172 -10.96 17.27 -6.84
N GLU A 173 -10.12 17.45 -7.85
CA GLU A 173 -9.80 18.77 -8.43
C GLU A 173 -11.02 19.38 -9.13
N ASP A 174 -11.94 18.56 -9.62
CA ASP A 174 -13.22 19.02 -10.21
C ASP A 174 -14.28 19.31 -9.14
N ASP A 175 -14.12 18.84 -7.90
CA ASP A 175 -15.05 19.13 -6.81
C ASP A 175 -14.91 20.59 -6.35
N THR A 176 -16.01 21.36 -6.49
CA THR A 176 -16.06 22.77 -6.11
C THR A 176 -15.82 23.02 -4.63
N THR A 177 -16.13 22.07 -3.77
CA THR A 177 -15.89 22.14 -2.31
C THR A 177 -14.39 22.03 -2.01
N TRP A 178 -13.70 21.16 -2.71
CA TRP A 178 -12.25 21.00 -2.62
C TRP A 178 -11.50 22.23 -3.15
N THR A 179 -11.91 22.75 -4.30
CA THR A 179 -11.22 23.86 -4.97
C THR A 179 -11.53 25.23 -4.36
N ASN A 180 -12.56 25.31 -3.50
CA ASN A 180 -12.98 26.56 -2.90
C ASN A 180 -11.92 27.06 -1.89
N PHE A 181 -11.39 28.24 -2.15
CA PHE A 181 -10.41 28.91 -1.31
C PHE A 181 -10.89 29.19 0.14
N LEU A 182 -12.20 29.38 0.35
CA LEU A 182 -12.75 29.64 1.67
C LEU A 182 -12.80 28.41 2.57
N THR A 183 -12.80 27.22 1.99
CA THR A 183 -12.90 25.95 2.72
C THR A 183 -11.56 25.22 2.84
N ASN A 184 -10.57 25.56 2.01
CA ASN A 184 -9.31 24.85 1.94
C ASN A 184 -8.12 25.82 1.91
N ASP A 185 -7.30 25.82 2.96
CA ASP A 185 -6.03 26.56 3.04
C ASP A 185 -4.97 26.04 2.05
N TYR A 186 -5.11 24.80 1.63
CA TYR A 186 -4.23 24.16 0.65
C TYR A 186 -4.73 24.50 -0.76
N ARG A 187 -3.83 25.01 -1.60
CA ARG A 187 -4.13 25.41 -2.98
C ARG A 187 -3.46 24.46 -3.98
N PRO A 188 -4.01 23.25 -4.19
CA PRO A 188 -3.37 22.26 -5.06
C PRO A 188 -3.20 22.76 -6.50
N LEU A 189 -4.18 23.47 -7.04
CA LEU A 189 -4.12 24.05 -8.39
C LEU A 189 -3.04 25.12 -8.55
N VAL A 190 -2.66 25.81 -7.47
CA VAL A 190 -1.63 26.88 -7.52
C VAL A 190 -0.25 26.29 -7.25
N THR A 191 -0.14 25.32 -6.37
CA THR A 191 1.15 24.72 -5.98
C THR A 191 1.57 23.59 -6.93
N GLY A 192 0.63 22.99 -7.66
CA GLY A 192 0.89 21.91 -8.61
C GLY A 192 1.47 20.64 -7.97
N SER A 193 1.28 20.44 -6.66
CA SER A 193 1.80 19.29 -5.94
C SER A 193 0.69 18.27 -5.64
N GLU A 194 1.06 17.00 -5.70
CA GLU A 194 0.21 15.88 -5.31
C GLU A 194 -0.27 16.02 -3.86
N VAL A 195 -1.54 15.73 -3.62
CA VAL A 195 -2.15 15.82 -2.29
C VAL A 195 -1.71 14.63 -1.46
N LYS A 196 -1.04 14.91 -0.36
CA LYS A 196 -0.59 13.86 0.59
C LYS A 196 -1.53 13.69 1.77
N THR A 197 -2.20 14.77 2.19
CA THR A 197 -3.08 14.76 3.38
C THR A 197 -4.19 15.76 3.17
N TRP A 198 -5.44 15.33 3.29
CA TRP A 198 -6.59 16.21 3.25
C TRP A 198 -7.72 15.69 4.13
N MET A 199 -8.49 16.57 4.75
CA MET A 199 -9.52 16.24 5.75
C MET A 199 -9.04 15.30 6.86
N GLY A 200 -7.75 15.35 7.25
CA GLY A 200 -7.16 14.46 8.24
C GLY A 200 -6.92 13.03 7.76
N VAL A 201 -7.00 12.78 6.44
CA VAL A 201 -6.75 11.48 5.80
C VAL A 201 -5.46 11.58 4.99
N LYS A 202 -4.61 10.57 5.08
CA LYS A 202 -3.45 10.38 4.22
C LYS A 202 -3.89 9.69 2.94
N TRP A 203 -3.42 10.21 1.82
CA TRP A 203 -3.80 9.70 0.50
C TRP A 203 -2.66 8.92 -0.12
N GLU A 204 -3.00 7.79 -0.71
CA GLU A 204 -2.10 6.96 -1.52
C GLU A 204 -2.79 6.63 -2.84
N PHE A 205 -2.13 6.96 -3.94
CA PHE A 205 -2.67 6.75 -5.27
C PHE A 205 -2.04 5.53 -5.93
N VAL A 206 -2.88 4.65 -6.44
CA VAL A 206 -2.48 3.45 -7.15
C VAL A 206 -2.66 3.67 -8.65
N PRO A 207 -1.59 3.61 -9.45
CA PRO A 207 -1.68 3.80 -10.89
C PRO A 207 -2.35 2.60 -11.56
N ALA A 208 -3.24 2.87 -12.53
CA ALA A 208 -3.99 1.82 -13.25
C ALA A 208 -3.10 0.93 -14.14
N ASN A 209 -1.95 1.45 -14.59
CA ASN A 209 -1.11 0.79 -15.60
C ASN A 209 0.00 -0.11 -15.02
N GLN A 210 -0.01 -0.42 -13.71
CA GLN A 210 0.97 -1.31 -13.11
C GLN A 210 0.34 -2.66 -12.77
N PRO A 211 0.76 -3.76 -13.43
CA PRO A 211 0.14 -5.07 -13.23
C PRO A 211 0.43 -5.69 -11.85
N ASP A 212 1.55 -5.31 -11.24
CA ASP A 212 2.04 -5.79 -9.95
C ASP A 212 1.66 -4.88 -8.75
N TYR A 213 0.94 -3.78 -9.02
CA TYR A 213 0.40 -2.90 -7.98
C TYR A 213 -0.91 -2.29 -8.46
N LYS A 214 -2.03 -2.87 -8.08
CA LYS A 214 -3.35 -2.53 -8.58
C LYS A 214 -4.44 -2.66 -7.52
N LEU A 215 -5.50 -1.89 -7.68
CA LEU A 215 -6.70 -2.02 -6.88
C LEU A 215 -7.60 -3.16 -7.40
N PRO A 216 -8.35 -3.82 -6.52
CA PRO A 216 -9.34 -4.82 -6.92
C PRO A 216 -10.52 -4.16 -7.64
N ALA A 217 -11.12 -4.91 -8.56
CA ALA A 217 -12.38 -4.51 -9.18
C ALA A 217 -13.54 -4.69 -8.19
N GLY A 218 -14.49 -3.76 -8.23
CA GLY A 218 -15.72 -3.87 -7.49
C GLY A 218 -16.73 -4.83 -8.14
N ALA A 219 -17.78 -5.13 -7.42
CA ALA A 219 -18.83 -6.06 -7.88
C ALA A 219 -19.66 -5.48 -9.04
N ASN A 220 -19.79 -4.15 -9.10
CA ASN A 220 -20.60 -3.45 -10.10
C ASN A 220 -19.78 -2.91 -11.28
N GLY A 221 -18.50 -3.30 -11.37
CA GLY A 221 -17.60 -2.90 -12.46
C GLY A 221 -16.77 -1.65 -12.18
N GLY A 222 -16.89 -1.08 -10.98
CA GLY A 222 -16.04 0.00 -10.49
C GLY A 222 -14.69 -0.49 -9.95
N VAL A 223 -13.94 0.42 -9.36
CA VAL A 223 -12.67 0.14 -8.67
C VAL A 223 -12.86 0.35 -7.17
N LEU A 224 -12.36 -0.59 -6.35
CA LEU A 224 -12.44 -0.48 -4.90
C LEU A 224 -11.31 0.39 -4.35
N ALA A 225 -11.67 1.50 -3.73
CA ALA A 225 -10.81 2.28 -2.86
C ALA A 225 -11.06 1.89 -1.40
N PHE A 226 -10.05 2.02 -0.52
CA PHE A 226 -10.16 1.65 0.89
C PHE A 226 -9.77 2.80 1.79
N LEU A 227 -10.67 3.16 2.70
CA LEU A 227 -10.40 4.07 3.81
C LEU A 227 -10.27 3.25 5.09
N PHE A 228 -9.13 3.33 5.76
CA PHE A 228 -8.89 2.53 6.95
C PHE A 228 -8.10 3.28 8.03
N ASP A 229 -8.30 2.86 9.28
CA ASP A 229 -7.50 3.31 10.42
C ASP A 229 -6.25 2.46 10.58
N LYS A 230 -5.16 3.09 10.99
CA LYS A 230 -3.87 2.44 11.20
C LYS A 230 -3.93 1.22 12.12
N ALA A 231 -4.73 1.28 13.18
CA ALA A 231 -4.86 0.20 14.15
C ALA A 231 -5.70 -0.98 13.64
N ALA A 232 -6.51 -0.75 12.58
CA ALA A 232 -7.35 -1.78 12.00
C ALA A 232 -6.59 -2.78 11.12
N VAL A 233 -5.41 -2.42 10.65
CA VAL A 233 -4.61 -3.25 9.74
C VAL A 233 -3.24 -3.54 10.34
N GLY A 234 -2.88 -4.80 10.42
CA GLY A 234 -1.56 -5.27 10.85
C GLY A 234 -0.73 -5.73 9.66
N THR A 235 0.51 -5.27 9.56
CA THR A 235 1.48 -5.70 8.57
C THR A 235 2.71 -6.26 9.26
N PHE A 236 3.10 -7.45 8.87
CA PHE A 236 4.32 -8.10 9.29
C PHE A 236 5.37 -7.99 8.20
N ILE A 237 6.56 -7.57 8.57
CA ILE A 237 7.73 -7.56 7.70
C ILE A 237 8.82 -8.30 8.45
N GLY A 238 9.11 -9.54 8.04
CA GLY A 238 10.08 -10.41 8.69
C GLY A 238 11.50 -9.90 8.45
N LYS A 239 12.19 -10.47 7.49
CA LYS A 239 13.46 -9.94 7.03
C LYS A 239 13.22 -8.95 5.89
N LEU A 240 13.67 -7.72 6.08
CA LEU A 240 13.58 -6.70 5.07
C LEU A 240 14.81 -6.80 4.17
N ARG A 241 14.62 -7.20 2.91
CA ARG A 241 15.59 -7.06 1.83
C ARG A 241 16.92 -7.77 2.10
N GLU A 242 16.90 -9.07 2.28
CA GLU A 242 18.13 -9.85 2.28
C GLU A 242 18.65 -9.97 0.85
N VAL A 243 19.91 -9.68 0.65
CA VAL A 243 20.57 -9.72 -0.65
C VAL A 243 21.60 -10.86 -0.63
N HIS A 244 21.45 -11.80 -1.55
CA HIS A 244 22.44 -12.84 -1.81
C HIS A 244 23.06 -12.63 -3.18
N VAL A 245 24.36 -12.58 -3.22
CA VAL A 245 25.13 -12.54 -4.47
C VAL A 245 25.99 -13.79 -4.53
N ALA A 246 25.80 -14.59 -5.57
CA ALA A 246 26.55 -15.81 -5.79
C ALA A 246 27.13 -15.85 -7.21
N ASP A 247 28.29 -16.48 -7.35
CA ASP A 247 28.83 -16.78 -8.67
C ASP A 247 27.96 -17.87 -9.33
N ALA A 248 27.52 -17.62 -10.55
CA ALA A 248 26.65 -18.50 -11.32
C ALA A 248 27.31 -18.84 -12.67
N PRO A 249 28.29 -19.78 -12.68
CA PRO A 249 29.05 -20.13 -13.88
C PRO A 249 28.19 -20.60 -15.05
N GLN A 250 27.03 -21.23 -14.76
CA GLN A 250 26.07 -21.68 -15.78
C GLN A 250 25.48 -20.53 -16.59
N TYR A 251 25.44 -19.32 -16.02
CA TYR A 251 24.97 -18.11 -16.69
C TYR A 251 26.09 -17.15 -17.09
N HIS A 252 27.36 -17.56 -16.86
CA HIS A 252 28.54 -16.71 -17.07
C HIS A 252 28.43 -15.33 -16.40
N GLY A 253 27.91 -15.31 -15.13
CA GLY A 253 27.61 -14.07 -14.42
C GLY A 253 27.45 -14.25 -12.93
N TYR A 254 27.13 -13.15 -12.26
CA TYR A 254 26.75 -13.13 -10.86
C TYR A 254 25.21 -13.20 -10.75
N TYR A 255 24.73 -14.12 -9.94
CA TYR A 255 23.33 -14.23 -9.56
C TYR A 255 23.05 -13.37 -8.34
N HIS A 256 22.07 -12.50 -8.47
CA HIS A 256 21.61 -11.62 -7.40
C HIS A 256 20.19 -12.03 -7.02
N SER A 257 19.96 -12.29 -5.74
CA SER A 257 18.65 -12.61 -5.19
C SER A 257 18.30 -11.60 -4.10
N PHE A 258 17.14 -10.96 -4.27
CA PHE A 258 16.55 -10.04 -3.31
C PHE A 258 15.26 -10.63 -2.83
N TRP A 259 15.08 -10.78 -1.52
CA TRP A 259 13.85 -11.34 -0.98
C TRP A 259 13.43 -10.65 0.32
N CYS A 260 12.14 -10.69 0.59
CA CYS A 260 11.55 -10.26 1.85
C CYS A 260 10.39 -11.16 2.23
N SER A 261 10.18 -11.33 3.53
CA SER A 261 9.01 -12.02 4.06
C SER A 261 8.00 -10.98 4.51
N THR A 262 6.78 -11.04 3.99
CA THR A 262 5.72 -10.08 4.33
C THR A 262 4.39 -10.79 4.52
N GLY A 263 3.53 -10.23 5.34
CA GLY A 263 2.16 -10.68 5.52
C GLY A 263 1.32 -9.57 6.14
N SER A 264 0.09 -9.45 5.71
CA SER A 264 -0.84 -8.44 6.24
C SER A 264 -2.14 -9.10 6.68
N VAL A 265 -2.90 -8.43 7.52
CA VAL A 265 -4.23 -8.89 7.96
C VAL A 265 -5.06 -7.72 8.48
N VAL A 266 -6.35 -7.76 8.22
CA VAL A 266 -7.30 -6.85 8.86
C VAL A 266 -7.59 -7.36 10.28
N ILE A 267 -7.19 -6.58 11.27
CA ILE A 267 -7.37 -6.88 12.71
C ILE A 267 -8.81 -6.59 13.14
N ASP A 268 -9.36 -5.47 12.67
CA ASP A 268 -10.74 -5.05 12.94
C ASP A 268 -11.42 -4.57 11.67
N ASP A 269 -12.37 -5.36 11.18
CA ASP A 269 -13.19 -5.09 10.01
C ASP A 269 -13.98 -3.77 10.09
N LYS A 270 -14.36 -3.34 11.30
CA LYS A 270 -15.04 -2.08 11.57
C LYS A 270 -14.20 -0.83 11.30
N GLY A 271 -12.90 -1.00 11.23
CA GLY A 271 -11.95 0.07 10.94
C GLY A 271 -11.57 0.20 9.46
N VAL A 272 -12.22 -0.54 8.57
CA VAL A 272 -11.98 -0.53 7.13
C VAL A 272 -13.27 -0.28 6.39
N VAL A 273 -13.31 0.74 5.53
CA VAL A 273 -14.43 1.04 4.62
C VAL A 273 -13.94 0.86 3.19
N ALA A 274 -14.65 0.06 2.41
CA ALA A 274 -14.46 -0.04 0.98
C ALA A 274 -15.41 0.93 0.27
N ILE A 275 -14.92 1.60 -0.76
CA ILE A 275 -15.67 2.54 -1.59
C ILE A 275 -15.54 2.06 -3.03
N GLU A 276 -16.62 1.67 -3.66
CA GLU A 276 -16.62 1.35 -5.07
C GLU A 276 -16.84 2.63 -5.88
N LEU A 277 -15.84 3.04 -6.64
CA LEU A 277 -15.82 4.27 -7.46
C LEU A 277 -15.93 3.91 -8.95
N ALA A 278 -16.27 4.90 -9.78
CA ALA A 278 -16.19 4.77 -11.22
C ALA A 278 -14.76 4.35 -11.66
N ALA A 279 -14.70 3.47 -12.69
CA ALA A 279 -13.43 2.91 -13.17
C ALA A 279 -12.71 3.85 -14.14
#